data_67f660213564c46c489eec391abe9cb9
#
_entry.id   67f660213564c46c489eec391abe9cb9
#
_cell.length_a   1.000
_cell.length_b   1.000
_cell.length_c   1.000
_cell.angle_alpha   90.00
_cell.angle_beta   90.00
_cell.angle_gamma   90.00
#
_symmetry.space_group_name_H-M   'P 1'
#
loop_
_entity.id
_entity.type
_entity.pdbx_description
1 polymer ?
#
loop_
_entity_poly.entity_id
_entity_poly.type
_entity_poly.pdbx_seq_one_letter_code
_entity_poly.pdbx_strand_id
1 'polypeptide(L)'
;YLLSHYAKVSNTEVQVISVGTGKALKMAENGDVDLVMTHAPVAEAHFIDQGFGIEAQRVMHNDFVLVGPKDDKAQVSGARTVTQGLSLIMATNQQFISRGDDSGTHKKELQLWQHLGALPTFDGYFESGRGMGHSLQMASEIGAYTMSDRGTWLALKNKLELRLVLESDPRLINPYQVMLVNPKRHGHANINSARQFAKWLVGAAGQEAIGNFRIDDEVLFVPSARSIIQ
;
A
#
# COMPACT_ATOMS: atom_id res chain seq x y z
N TYR A 1 -14.74 6.40 -6.58
CA TYR A 1 -15.35 6.69 -5.28
C TYR A 1 -14.97 8.10 -4.80
N LEU A 2 -13.72 8.41 -4.47
CA LEU A 2 -13.32 9.75 -3.96
C LEU A 2 -13.66 10.88 -4.94
N LEU A 3 -13.45 10.69 -6.25
CA LEU A 3 -13.77 11.71 -7.24
C LEU A 3 -15.27 12.03 -7.30
N SER A 4 -16.15 11.06 -7.13
CA SER A 4 -17.60 11.30 -7.07
C SER A 4 -18.02 12.11 -5.82
N HIS A 5 -17.25 12.06 -4.74
CA HIS A 5 -17.45 12.92 -3.56
C HIS A 5 -16.89 14.33 -3.80
N TYR A 6 -15.70 14.43 -4.41
CA TYR A 6 -15.10 15.73 -4.74
C TYR A 6 -15.95 16.54 -5.73
N ALA A 7 -16.50 15.89 -6.75
CA ALA A 7 -17.38 16.53 -7.74
C ALA A 7 -18.65 17.16 -7.15
N LYS A 8 -19.06 16.81 -5.92
CA LYS A 8 -20.20 17.44 -5.24
C LYS A 8 -19.85 18.81 -4.67
N VAL A 9 -18.57 19.12 -4.50
CA VAL A 9 -18.09 20.34 -3.84
C VAL A 9 -17.13 21.17 -4.70
N SER A 10 -16.80 20.69 -5.89
CA SER A 10 -15.89 21.36 -6.82
C SER A 10 -16.28 21.09 -8.28
N ASN A 11 -16.13 22.11 -9.12
CA ASN A 11 -16.27 21.96 -10.57
C ASN A 11 -14.96 21.58 -11.26
N THR A 12 -13.87 21.38 -10.52
CA THR A 12 -12.59 20.97 -11.06
C THR A 12 -12.65 19.50 -11.49
N GLU A 13 -12.43 19.26 -12.77
CA GLU A 13 -12.25 17.91 -13.29
C GLU A 13 -10.89 17.35 -12.86
N VAL A 14 -10.86 16.11 -12.33
CA VAL A 14 -9.64 15.41 -11.93
C VAL A 14 -9.52 14.16 -12.79
N GLN A 15 -8.45 14.09 -13.60
CA GLN A 15 -8.09 12.91 -14.36
C GLN A 15 -7.08 12.07 -13.58
N VAL A 16 -7.36 10.77 -13.45
CA VAL A 16 -6.48 9.84 -12.72
C VAL A 16 -5.71 8.96 -13.68
N ILE A 17 -4.39 8.94 -13.51
CA ILE A 17 -3.50 8.01 -14.19
C ILE A 17 -3.02 6.99 -13.15
N SER A 18 -3.54 5.77 -13.22
CA SER A 18 -3.19 4.70 -12.29
C SER A 18 -2.00 3.90 -12.81
N VAL A 19 -0.85 4.07 -12.15
CA VAL A 19 0.42 3.41 -12.50
C VAL A 19 1.20 3.07 -11.23
N GLY A 20 2.24 2.24 -11.35
CA GLY A 20 3.13 1.96 -10.22
C GLY A 20 3.87 3.21 -9.71
N THR A 21 4.21 3.23 -8.42
CA THR A 21 4.81 4.40 -7.73
C THR A 21 6.01 4.99 -8.47
N GLY A 22 6.94 4.17 -8.94
CA GLY A 22 8.13 4.67 -9.67
C GLY A 22 7.76 5.42 -10.94
N LYS A 23 6.79 4.89 -11.72
CA LYS A 23 6.29 5.57 -12.92
C LYS A 23 5.52 6.84 -12.58
N ALA A 24 4.70 6.82 -11.49
CA ALA A 24 3.98 8.01 -11.04
C ALA A 24 4.93 9.14 -10.65
N LEU A 25 5.97 8.86 -9.87
CA LEU A 25 6.98 9.85 -9.50
C LEU A 25 7.75 10.35 -10.72
N LYS A 26 8.08 9.48 -11.68
CA LYS A 26 8.75 9.89 -12.92
C LYS A 26 7.89 10.83 -13.78
N MET A 27 6.59 10.57 -13.90
CA MET A 27 5.66 11.49 -14.57
C MET A 27 5.60 12.84 -13.85
N ALA A 28 5.58 12.84 -12.52
CA ALA A 28 5.61 14.07 -11.73
C ALA A 28 6.95 14.83 -11.86
N GLU A 29 8.09 14.13 -11.93
CA GLU A 29 9.40 14.72 -12.25
C GLU A 29 9.44 15.41 -13.60
N ASN A 30 8.76 14.83 -14.61
CA ASN A 30 8.67 15.39 -15.95
C ASN A 30 7.66 16.54 -16.06
N GLY A 31 6.77 16.73 -15.08
CA GLY A 31 5.66 17.68 -15.13
C GLY A 31 4.45 17.21 -15.94
N ASP A 32 4.32 15.90 -16.18
CA ASP A 32 3.21 15.32 -16.94
C ASP A 32 1.90 15.26 -16.11
N VAL A 33 1.98 15.58 -14.81
CA VAL A 33 0.87 15.62 -13.87
C VAL A 33 1.01 16.82 -12.93
N ASP A 34 -0.11 17.26 -12.31
CA ASP A 34 -0.13 18.41 -11.40
C ASP A 34 0.08 18.00 -9.93
N LEU A 35 -0.23 16.73 -9.63
CA LEU A 35 -0.22 16.16 -8.29
C LEU A 35 0.09 14.67 -8.39
N VAL A 36 0.78 14.13 -7.41
CA VAL A 36 1.04 12.69 -7.30
C VAL A 36 0.63 12.19 -5.91
N MET A 37 0.01 11.02 -5.86
CA MET A 37 -0.30 10.32 -4.60
C MET A 37 0.33 8.92 -4.66
N THR A 38 1.20 8.64 -3.72
CA THR A 38 1.98 7.40 -3.67
C THR A 38 2.06 6.83 -2.24
N HIS A 39 2.71 5.68 -2.09
CA HIS A 39 2.85 4.98 -0.81
C HIS A 39 4.26 4.36 -0.68
N ALA A 40 5.29 5.12 -1.01
CA ALA A 40 6.69 4.71 -0.91
C ALA A 40 7.54 5.79 -0.22
N PRO A 41 7.52 5.88 1.11
CA PRO A 41 8.07 7.00 1.87
C PRO A 41 9.51 7.37 1.51
N VAL A 42 10.38 6.39 1.22
CA VAL A 42 11.79 6.65 0.84
C VAL A 42 11.88 7.35 -0.52
N ALA A 43 11.13 6.86 -1.52
CA ALA A 43 11.13 7.47 -2.85
C ALA A 43 10.45 8.84 -2.84
N GLU A 44 9.42 9.03 -2.03
CA GLU A 44 8.72 10.31 -1.82
C GLU A 44 9.64 11.34 -1.18
N ALA A 45 10.39 10.96 -0.15
CA ALA A 45 11.38 11.83 0.48
C ALA A 45 12.43 12.29 -0.54
N HIS A 46 12.98 11.36 -1.33
CA HIS A 46 13.93 11.69 -2.39
C HIS A 46 13.34 12.64 -3.44
N PHE A 47 12.12 12.43 -3.88
CA PHE A 47 11.41 13.29 -4.83
C PHE A 47 11.26 14.72 -4.31
N ILE A 48 10.96 14.87 -3.01
CA ILE A 48 10.86 16.17 -2.33
C ILE A 48 12.25 16.82 -2.20
N ASP A 49 13.26 16.07 -1.74
CA ASP A 49 14.63 16.57 -1.52
C ASP A 49 15.27 17.05 -2.83
N GLN A 50 14.96 16.41 -3.94
CA GLN A 50 15.37 16.85 -5.29
C GLN A 50 14.58 18.08 -5.78
N GLY A 51 13.60 18.56 -5.03
CA GLY A 51 12.80 19.74 -5.33
C GLY A 51 11.77 19.54 -6.45
N PHE A 52 11.39 18.30 -6.79
CA PHE A 52 10.32 18.02 -7.75
C PHE A 52 8.94 18.13 -7.12
N GLY A 53 8.82 17.77 -5.84
CA GLY A 53 7.57 17.82 -5.06
C GLY A 53 7.57 18.89 -3.98
N ILE A 54 6.38 19.42 -3.71
CA ILE A 54 6.13 20.37 -2.62
C ILE A 54 4.84 20.02 -1.87
N GLU A 55 4.63 20.62 -0.72
CA GLU A 55 3.38 20.50 0.07
C GLU A 55 2.95 19.05 0.32
N ALA A 56 3.90 18.21 0.70
CA ALA A 56 3.63 16.81 0.99
C ALA A 56 2.72 16.66 2.23
N GLN A 57 1.64 15.89 2.10
CA GLN A 57 0.67 15.66 3.16
C GLN A 57 0.26 14.19 3.23
N ARG A 58 0.18 13.65 4.45
CA ARG A 58 -0.39 12.31 4.67
C ARG A 58 -1.89 12.37 4.42
N VAL A 59 -2.41 11.37 3.72
CA VAL A 59 -3.82 11.28 3.34
C VAL A 59 -4.52 10.16 4.11
N MET A 60 -3.99 8.97 4.03
CA MET A 60 -4.56 7.76 4.57
C MET A 60 -3.49 6.67 4.70
N HIS A 61 -3.84 5.58 5.32
CA HIS A 61 -3.07 4.34 5.21
C HIS A 61 -4.00 3.14 5.06
N ASN A 62 -3.52 2.09 4.44
CA ASN A 62 -3.99 0.73 4.62
C ASN A 62 -2.84 -0.09 5.21
N ASP A 63 -2.94 -1.40 5.17
CA ASP A 63 -1.90 -2.27 5.64
C ASP A 63 -1.68 -3.45 4.68
N PHE A 64 -0.57 -4.12 4.91
CA PHE A 64 -0.35 -5.46 4.43
C PHE A 64 -0.86 -6.45 5.48
N VAL A 65 -1.17 -7.65 5.04
CA VAL A 65 -1.62 -8.75 5.89
C VAL A 65 -0.80 -10.00 5.57
N LEU A 66 -0.58 -10.83 6.58
CA LEU A 66 -0.03 -12.17 6.38
C LEU A 66 -1.19 -13.16 6.39
N VAL A 67 -1.30 -13.92 5.32
CA VAL A 67 -2.34 -14.95 5.15
C VAL A 67 -1.68 -16.31 5.01
N GLY A 68 -2.41 -17.35 5.34
CA GLY A 68 -1.88 -18.72 5.32
C GLY A 68 -2.98 -19.77 5.31
N PRO A 69 -2.61 -21.05 5.27
CA PRO A 69 -3.55 -22.16 5.26
C PRO A 69 -4.38 -22.19 6.55
N LYS A 70 -5.57 -22.77 6.46
CA LYS A 70 -6.52 -22.83 7.59
C LYS A 70 -5.98 -23.57 8.81
N ASP A 71 -5.14 -24.58 8.59
CA ASP A 71 -4.52 -25.40 9.65
C ASP A 71 -3.32 -24.72 10.34
N ASP A 72 -2.77 -23.64 9.75
CA ASP A 72 -1.71 -22.80 10.31
C ASP A 72 -0.58 -23.59 10.99
N LYS A 73 0.03 -24.52 10.27
CA LYS A 73 1.07 -25.44 10.81
C LYS A 73 2.25 -24.72 11.45
N ALA A 74 2.61 -23.53 10.95
CA ALA A 74 3.65 -22.70 11.55
C ALA A 74 3.18 -21.94 12.81
N GLN A 75 1.89 -22.00 13.17
CA GLN A 75 1.29 -21.29 14.30
C GLN A 75 1.50 -19.77 14.26
N VAL A 76 1.45 -19.20 13.07
CA VAL A 76 1.66 -17.76 12.82
C VAL A 76 0.62 -16.91 13.53
N SER A 77 -0.62 -17.41 13.66
CA SER A 77 -1.70 -16.70 14.35
C SER A 77 -1.43 -16.48 15.86
N GLY A 78 -0.48 -17.20 16.44
CA GLY A 78 0.01 -16.99 17.81
C GLY A 78 1.15 -15.96 17.91
N ALA A 79 1.68 -15.49 16.80
CA ALA A 79 2.79 -14.52 16.79
C ALA A 79 2.30 -13.12 17.19
N ARG A 80 3.14 -12.40 17.93
CA ARG A 80 2.88 -11.01 18.37
C ARG A 80 3.31 -9.97 17.34
N THR A 81 4.17 -10.35 16.41
CA THR A 81 4.73 -9.46 15.39
C THR A 81 4.87 -10.19 14.05
N VAL A 82 4.82 -9.43 12.96
CA VAL A 82 5.00 -10.00 11.62
C VAL A 82 6.36 -10.67 11.45
N THR A 83 7.43 -10.11 12.03
CA THR A 83 8.77 -10.73 11.99
C THR A 83 8.81 -12.05 12.77
N GLN A 84 8.11 -12.15 13.90
CA GLN A 84 7.96 -13.42 14.60
C GLN A 84 7.19 -14.45 13.74
N GLY A 85 6.11 -14.04 13.10
CA GLY A 85 5.35 -14.90 12.18
C GLY A 85 6.21 -15.43 11.03
N LEU A 86 6.97 -14.56 10.38
CA LEU A 86 7.92 -14.95 9.32
C LEU A 86 9.01 -15.90 9.85
N SER A 87 9.54 -15.65 11.04
CA SER A 87 10.51 -16.53 11.69
C SER A 87 9.94 -17.93 11.93
N LEU A 88 8.68 -18.05 12.36
CA LEU A 88 8.01 -19.33 12.57
C LEU A 88 7.83 -20.10 11.25
N ILE A 89 7.45 -19.42 10.17
CA ILE A 89 7.33 -20.03 8.83
C ILE A 89 8.68 -20.61 8.39
N MET A 90 9.74 -19.83 8.51
CA MET A 90 11.11 -20.25 8.16
C MET A 90 11.59 -21.40 9.03
N ALA A 91 11.44 -21.30 10.36
CA ALA A 91 11.92 -22.31 11.30
C ALA A 91 11.21 -23.66 11.15
N THR A 92 9.95 -23.66 10.72
CA THR A 92 9.16 -24.87 10.47
C THR A 92 9.21 -25.33 9.01
N ASN A 93 10.01 -24.64 8.18
CA ASN A 93 10.17 -24.87 6.73
C ASN A 93 8.82 -25.00 5.99
N GLN A 94 7.81 -24.17 6.41
CA GLN A 94 6.54 -24.14 5.73
C GLN A 94 6.64 -23.34 4.43
N GLN A 95 5.79 -23.65 3.46
CA GLN A 95 5.80 -22.97 2.16
C GLN A 95 5.38 -21.51 2.32
N PHE A 96 6.11 -20.62 1.66
CA PHE A 96 5.84 -19.20 1.56
C PHE A 96 5.95 -18.76 0.10
N ILE A 97 4.90 -18.11 -0.40
CA ILE A 97 4.88 -17.53 -1.74
C ILE A 97 5.17 -16.04 -1.65
N SER A 98 6.31 -15.64 -2.19
CA SER A 98 6.66 -14.25 -2.47
C SER A 98 6.13 -13.83 -3.84
N ARG A 99 5.89 -12.53 -4.02
CA ARG A 99 5.60 -12.00 -5.35
C ARG A 99 6.79 -12.07 -6.29
N GLY A 100 8.00 -11.78 -5.83
CA GLY A 100 9.22 -11.85 -6.63
C GLY A 100 9.25 -10.91 -7.86
N ASP A 101 8.46 -9.80 -7.86
CA ASP A 101 8.18 -8.96 -9.03
C ASP A 101 8.58 -7.49 -8.87
N ASP A 102 9.41 -7.18 -7.88
CA ASP A 102 9.86 -5.81 -7.51
C ASP A 102 8.73 -4.82 -7.18
N SER A 103 7.52 -5.30 -6.93
CA SER A 103 6.37 -4.47 -6.51
C SER A 103 6.53 -3.91 -5.10
N GLY A 104 5.64 -2.99 -4.72
CA GLY A 104 5.59 -2.46 -3.34
C GLY A 104 5.39 -3.54 -2.28
N THR A 105 4.58 -4.56 -2.56
CA THR A 105 4.38 -5.72 -1.66
C THR A 105 5.66 -6.53 -1.53
N HIS A 106 6.34 -6.83 -2.64
CA HIS A 106 7.60 -7.57 -2.63
C HIS A 106 8.70 -6.80 -1.86
N LYS A 107 8.87 -5.51 -2.14
CA LYS A 107 9.82 -4.66 -1.40
C LYS A 107 9.54 -4.63 0.10
N LYS A 108 8.26 -4.54 0.48
CA LYS A 108 7.85 -4.57 1.88
C LYS A 108 8.16 -5.92 2.53
N GLU A 109 7.88 -7.01 1.85
CA GLU A 109 8.19 -8.37 2.29
C GLU A 109 9.69 -8.53 2.54
N LEU A 110 10.54 -8.19 1.54
CA LEU A 110 11.99 -8.27 1.68
C LEU A 110 12.52 -7.42 2.84
N GLN A 111 11.96 -6.22 3.04
CA GLN A 111 12.29 -5.39 4.20
C GLN A 111 11.98 -6.09 5.53
N LEU A 112 10.87 -6.82 5.62
CA LEU A 112 10.51 -7.58 6.82
C LEU A 112 11.45 -8.77 7.06
N TRP A 113 11.84 -9.49 6.00
CA TRP A 113 12.85 -10.55 6.09
C TRP A 113 14.21 -10.01 6.51
N GLN A 114 14.65 -8.87 5.99
CA GLN A 114 15.90 -8.22 6.41
C GLN A 114 15.93 -7.89 7.91
N HIS A 115 14.80 -7.57 8.53
CA HIS A 115 14.71 -7.39 9.98
C HIS A 115 14.99 -8.67 10.78
N LEU A 116 14.94 -9.84 10.15
CA LEU A 116 15.35 -11.12 10.74
C LEU A 116 16.86 -11.43 10.53
N GLY A 117 17.59 -10.51 9.89
CA GLY A 117 19.03 -10.62 9.70
C GLY A 117 19.48 -11.22 8.36
N ALA A 118 18.57 -11.72 7.51
CA ALA A 118 18.90 -12.26 6.20
C ALA A 118 17.71 -12.25 5.25
N LEU A 119 17.98 -12.33 3.94
CA LEU A 119 16.96 -12.67 2.96
C LEU A 119 16.55 -14.15 3.13
N PRO A 120 15.30 -14.51 2.79
CA PRO A 120 14.83 -15.88 2.96
C PRO A 120 15.55 -16.83 2.00
N THR A 121 16.16 -17.88 2.54
CA THR A 121 16.92 -18.89 1.78
C THR A 121 16.51 -20.31 2.14
N PHE A 122 15.36 -20.49 2.82
CA PHE A 122 14.85 -21.82 3.18
C PHE A 122 14.09 -22.48 2.02
N ASP A 123 14.05 -23.81 1.98
CA ASP A 123 13.50 -24.60 0.88
C ASP A 123 12.03 -24.32 0.59
N GLY A 124 11.27 -23.85 1.59
CA GLY A 124 9.85 -23.51 1.45
C GLY A 124 9.59 -22.14 0.82
N TYR A 125 10.58 -21.34 0.50
CA TYR A 125 10.41 -20.01 -0.07
C TYR A 125 10.40 -20.03 -1.60
N PHE A 126 9.31 -19.56 -2.21
CA PHE A 126 9.12 -19.54 -3.66
C PHE A 126 8.70 -18.16 -4.15
N GLU A 127 9.30 -17.70 -5.22
CA GLU A 127 8.91 -16.47 -5.92
C GLU A 127 7.94 -16.80 -7.05
N SER A 128 6.74 -16.19 -7.03
CA SER A 128 5.73 -16.42 -8.06
C SER A 128 6.05 -15.69 -9.38
N GLY A 129 6.75 -14.57 -9.32
CA GLY A 129 6.95 -13.66 -10.45
C GLY A 129 5.64 -13.07 -11.00
N ARG A 130 4.54 -13.09 -10.20
CA ARG A 130 3.19 -12.75 -10.63
C ARG A 130 2.57 -11.65 -9.77
N GLY A 131 1.47 -11.05 -10.28
CA GLY A 131 0.67 -10.10 -9.52
C GLY A 131 0.01 -10.71 -8.28
N MET A 132 -0.40 -9.87 -7.31
CA MET A 132 -0.86 -10.30 -5.99
C MET A 132 -2.01 -11.33 -6.04
N GLY A 133 -2.98 -11.13 -6.93
CA GLY A 133 -4.10 -12.08 -7.07
C GLY A 133 -3.65 -13.50 -7.44
N HIS A 134 -2.69 -13.62 -8.36
CA HIS A 134 -2.12 -14.93 -8.73
C HIS A 134 -1.27 -15.53 -7.59
N SER A 135 -0.50 -14.71 -6.89
CA SER A 135 0.29 -15.18 -5.74
C SER A 135 -0.61 -15.72 -4.63
N LEU A 136 -1.74 -15.06 -4.35
CA LEU A 136 -2.76 -15.55 -3.42
C LEU A 136 -3.39 -16.88 -3.89
N GLN A 137 -3.69 -17.01 -5.18
CA GLN A 137 -4.22 -18.26 -5.74
C GLN A 137 -3.21 -19.41 -5.60
N MET A 138 -1.95 -19.19 -5.98
CA MET A 138 -0.88 -20.18 -5.78
C MET A 138 -0.75 -20.61 -4.33
N ALA A 139 -0.70 -19.62 -3.40
CA ALA A 139 -0.62 -19.91 -1.98
C ALA A 139 -1.83 -20.74 -1.49
N SER A 140 -3.02 -20.43 -2.00
CA SER A 140 -4.24 -21.19 -1.69
C SER A 140 -4.18 -22.63 -2.19
N GLU A 141 -3.71 -22.85 -3.41
CA GLU A 141 -3.64 -24.18 -4.05
C GLU A 141 -2.67 -25.12 -3.36
N ILE A 142 -1.53 -24.60 -2.89
CA ILE A 142 -0.49 -25.43 -2.25
C ILE A 142 -0.47 -25.35 -0.72
N GLY A 143 -1.40 -24.59 -0.12
CA GLY A 143 -1.44 -24.40 1.34
C GLY A 143 -0.25 -23.63 1.89
N ALA A 144 0.21 -22.61 1.17
CA ALA A 144 1.34 -21.77 1.56
C ALA A 144 0.92 -20.50 2.31
N TYR A 145 1.86 -19.90 3.01
CA TYR A 145 1.76 -18.54 3.54
C TYR A 145 2.13 -17.53 2.44
N THR A 146 1.59 -16.33 2.52
CA THR A 146 1.98 -15.20 1.65
C THR A 146 1.61 -13.86 2.29
N MET A 147 2.32 -12.81 1.92
CA MET A 147 1.96 -11.45 2.28
C MET A 147 1.13 -10.80 1.17
N SER A 148 0.04 -10.14 1.52
CA SER A 148 -0.83 -9.43 0.58
C SER A 148 -1.09 -8.01 1.05
N ASP A 149 -1.36 -7.09 0.11
CA ASP A 149 -2.09 -5.87 0.46
C ASP A 149 -3.53 -6.22 0.87
N ARG A 150 -4.08 -5.49 1.84
CA ARG A 150 -5.43 -5.74 2.35
C ARG A 150 -6.49 -5.66 1.25
N GLY A 151 -6.37 -4.75 0.30
CA GLY A 151 -7.38 -4.59 -0.75
C GLY A 151 -7.51 -5.83 -1.62
N THR A 152 -6.40 -6.41 -2.07
CA THR A 152 -6.42 -7.66 -2.86
C THR A 152 -6.91 -8.83 -2.03
N TRP A 153 -6.48 -8.92 -0.76
CA TRP A 153 -7.00 -9.94 0.16
C TRP A 153 -8.53 -9.86 0.30
N LEU A 154 -9.09 -8.68 0.62
CA LEU A 154 -10.54 -8.51 0.79
C LEU A 154 -11.32 -8.87 -0.48
N ALA A 155 -10.81 -8.52 -1.65
CA ALA A 155 -11.45 -8.81 -2.93
C ALA A 155 -11.47 -10.32 -3.27
N LEU A 156 -10.57 -11.11 -2.70
CA LEU A 156 -10.39 -12.53 -3.08
C LEU A 156 -10.63 -13.52 -1.94
N LYS A 157 -10.63 -13.10 -0.67
CA LYS A 157 -10.68 -13.99 0.51
C LYS A 157 -11.77 -15.08 0.45
N ASN A 158 -12.94 -14.74 -0.08
CA ASN A 158 -14.08 -15.67 -0.17
C ASN A 158 -13.92 -16.75 -1.27
N LYS A 159 -12.85 -16.65 -2.10
CA LYS A 159 -12.54 -17.59 -3.19
C LYS A 159 -11.30 -18.44 -2.91
N LEU A 160 -10.70 -18.29 -1.74
CA LEU A 160 -9.41 -18.89 -1.39
C LEU A 160 -9.54 -19.79 -0.16
N GLU A 161 -8.77 -20.87 -0.14
CA GLU A 161 -8.62 -21.76 1.02
C GLU A 161 -7.55 -21.25 2.00
N LEU A 162 -7.46 -19.92 2.13
CA LEU A 162 -6.58 -19.22 3.06
C LEU A 162 -7.39 -18.53 4.15
N ARG A 163 -6.69 -18.16 5.22
CA ARG A 163 -7.21 -17.26 6.25
C ARG A 163 -6.20 -16.19 6.62
N LEU A 164 -6.67 -15.10 7.19
CA LEU A 164 -5.84 -14.13 7.84
C LEU A 164 -5.16 -14.78 9.06
N VAL A 165 -3.82 -14.75 9.11
CA VAL A 165 -3.05 -15.31 10.23
C VAL A 165 -2.33 -14.24 11.04
N LEU A 166 -2.02 -13.06 10.46
CA LEU A 166 -1.46 -11.93 11.18
C LEU A 166 -1.77 -10.60 10.50
N GLU A 167 -2.17 -9.62 11.30
CA GLU A 167 -2.44 -8.24 10.94
C GLU A 167 -2.10 -7.29 12.09
N SER A 168 -2.34 -6.00 11.91
CA SER A 168 -2.24 -4.97 12.95
C SER A 168 -0.83 -4.75 13.53
N ASP A 169 0.22 -5.28 12.90
CA ASP A 169 1.61 -4.92 13.24
C ASP A 169 1.93 -3.54 12.62
N PRO A 170 2.50 -2.58 13.38
CA PRO A 170 2.89 -1.27 12.84
C PRO A 170 3.81 -1.35 11.62
N ARG A 171 4.60 -2.41 11.49
CA ARG A 171 5.47 -2.64 10.31
C ARG A 171 4.70 -2.97 9.04
N LEU A 172 3.44 -3.38 9.16
CA LEU A 172 2.57 -3.68 8.02
C LEU A 172 1.86 -2.44 7.47
N ILE A 173 1.93 -1.31 8.16
CA ILE A 173 1.30 -0.06 7.73
C ILE A 173 1.87 0.36 6.37
N ASN A 174 0.96 0.75 5.47
CA ASN A 174 1.22 1.24 4.13
C ASN A 174 0.64 2.66 3.98
N PRO A 175 1.43 3.70 4.29
CA PRO A 175 0.95 5.07 4.30
C PRO A 175 0.89 5.65 2.89
N TYR A 176 -0.14 6.43 2.59
CA TYR A 176 -0.32 7.19 1.36
C TYR A 176 -0.07 8.67 1.60
N GLN A 177 0.73 9.27 0.74
CA GLN A 177 1.06 10.68 0.75
C GLN A 177 0.70 11.33 -0.58
N VAL A 178 0.13 12.53 -0.53
CA VAL A 178 -0.09 13.40 -1.67
C VAL A 178 0.98 14.49 -1.71
N MET A 179 1.49 14.79 -2.90
CA MET A 179 2.49 15.84 -3.15
C MET A 179 2.10 16.62 -4.39
N LEU A 180 2.27 17.92 -4.36
CA LEU A 180 2.11 18.77 -5.53
C LEU A 180 3.40 18.81 -6.34
N VAL A 181 3.28 18.84 -7.66
CA VAL A 181 4.42 19.09 -8.54
C VAL A 181 4.90 20.52 -8.35
N ASN A 182 6.21 20.71 -8.30
CA ASN A 182 6.81 22.02 -8.01
C ASN A 182 6.66 22.98 -9.21
N PRO A 183 5.85 24.05 -9.10
CA PRO A 183 5.62 25.00 -10.20
C PRO A 183 6.85 25.81 -10.56
N LYS A 184 7.89 25.88 -9.72
CA LYS A 184 9.17 26.51 -10.07
C LYS A 184 9.93 25.68 -11.11
N ARG A 185 9.68 24.39 -11.22
CA ARG A 185 10.25 23.51 -12.25
C ARG A 185 9.33 23.40 -13.46
N HIS A 186 8.02 23.36 -13.21
CA HIS A 186 6.98 23.09 -14.22
C HIS A 186 5.91 24.19 -14.16
N GLY A 187 6.19 25.34 -14.76
CA GLY A 187 5.30 26.51 -14.71
C GLY A 187 3.93 26.32 -15.38
N HIS A 188 3.74 25.24 -16.14
CA HIS A 188 2.47 24.87 -16.76
C HIS A 188 1.57 24.04 -15.82
N ALA A 189 2.10 23.53 -14.70
CA ALA A 189 1.31 22.74 -13.76
C ALA A 189 0.14 23.55 -13.18
N ASN A 190 -1.05 22.95 -13.15
CA ASN A 190 -2.24 23.56 -12.61
C ASN A 190 -2.27 23.50 -11.07
N ILE A 191 -1.30 24.17 -10.45
CA ILE A 191 -1.01 24.09 -9.03
C ILE A 191 -2.20 24.52 -8.14
N ASN A 192 -3.03 25.46 -8.59
CA ASN A 192 -4.16 25.92 -7.81
C ASN A 192 -5.25 24.87 -7.67
N SER A 193 -5.63 24.21 -8.77
CA SER A 193 -6.58 23.12 -8.77
C SER A 193 -6.04 21.90 -8.03
N ALA A 194 -4.77 21.56 -8.25
CA ALA A 194 -4.08 20.49 -7.53
C ALA A 194 -4.10 20.73 -6.00
N ARG A 195 -3.81 21.95 -5.57
CA ARG A 195 -3.84 22.34 -4.14
C ARG A 195 -5.26 22.28 -3.56
N GLN A 196 -6.28 22.66 -4.32
CA GLN A 196 -7.67 22.53 -3.88
C GLN A 196 -8.05 21.07 -3.65
N PHE A 197 -7.69 20.19 -4.58
CA PHE A 197 -7.94 18.75 -4.46
C PHE A 197 -7.16 18.13 -3.29
N ALA A 198 -5.87 18.44 -3.13
CA ALA A 198 -5.07 18.00 -2.01
C ALA A 198 -5.65 18.44 -0.66
N LYS A 199 -6.07 19.72 -0.54
CA LYS A 199 -6.74 20.23 0.67
C LYS A 199 -8.05 19.53 0.97
N TRP A 200 -8.83 19.20 -0.05
CA TRP A 200 -10.04 18.43 0.12
C TRP A 200 -9.74 17.01 0.63
N LEU A 201 -8.74 16.32 0.05
CA LEU A 201 -8.35 14.97 0.47
C LEU A 201 -7.99 14.91 1.97
N VAL A 202 -7.29 15.92 2.49
CA VAL A 202 -6.88 15.96 3.89
C VAL A 202 -7.87 16.70 4.79
N GLY A 203 -8.88 17.34 4.22
CA GLY A 203 -9.97 18.01 4.93
C GLY A 203 -11.04 17.05 5.44
N ALA A 204 -11.95 17.55 6.30
CA ALA A 204 -12.97 16.74 6.96
C ALA A 204 -13.79 15.88 5.97
N ALA A 205 -14.28 16.45 4.87
CA ALA A 205 -15.11 15.73 3.89
C ALA A 205 -14.33 14.63 3.15
N GLY A 206 -13.08 14.88 2.77
CA GLY A 206 -12.21 13.86 2.14
C GLY A 206 -11.85 12.74 3.11
N GLN A 207 -11.51 13.08 4.33
CA GLN A 207 -11.18 12.10 5.37
C GLN A 207 -12.40 11.25 5.77
N GLU A 208 -13.59 11.83 5.85
CA GLU A 208 -14.84 11.10 6.06
C GLU A 208 -15.13 10.15 4.89
N ALA A 209 -14.99 10.61 3.64
CA ALA A 209 -15.15 9.75 2.46
C ALA A 209 -14.15 8.59 2.47
N ILE A 210 -12.88 8.83 2.81
CA ILE A 210 -11.86 7.78 2.94
C ILE A 210 -12.27 6.75 4.01
N GLY A 211 -12.64 7.21 5.20
CA GLY A 211 -13.02 6.34 6.31
C GLY A 211 -14.31 5.53 6.07
N ASN A 212 -15.15 5.98 5.15
CA ASN A 212 -16.38 5.28 4.74
C ASN A 212 -16.20 4.33 3.57
N PHE A 213 -15.03 4.27 2.94
CA PHE A 213 -14.79 3.34 1.84
C PHE A 213 -14.68 1.89 2.33
N ARG A 214 -15.43 0.99 1.71
CA ARG A 214 -15.50 -0.43 2.07
C ARG A 214 -15.26 -1.31 0.85
N ILE A 215 -14.65 -2.45 1.08
CA ILE A 215 -14.65 -3.62 0.19
C ILE A 215 -15.21 -4.78 1.00
N ASP A 216 -16.27 -5.43 0.49
CA ASP A 216 -16.92 -6.56 1.15
C ASP A 216 -17.30 -6.23 2.64
N ASP A 217 -17.90 -5.02 2.82
CA ASP A 217 -18.30 -4.42 4.11
C ASP A 217 -17.14 -4.12 5.09
N GLU A 218 -15.90 -4.40 4.72
CA GLU A 218 -14.73 -4.10 5.54
C GLU A 218 -14.04 -2.79 5.14
N VAL A 219 -13.55 -2.06 6.16
CA VAL A 219 -12.78 -0.81 5.97
C VAL A 219 -11.47 -1.14 5.28
N LEU A 220 -11.17 -0.46 4.16
CA LEU A 220 -9.89 -0.61 3.49
C LEU A 220 -8.87 0.45 3.91
N PHE A 221 -9.29 1.69 4.05
CA PHE A 221 -8.41 2.81 4.35
C PHE A 221 -8.76 3.46 5.69
N VAL A 222 -7.73 3.80 6.44
CA VAL A 222 -7.83 4.58 7.67
C VAL A 222 -7.38 6.01 7.37
N PRO A 223 -8.23 7.02 7.60
CA PRO A 223 -7.86 8.42 7.48
C PRO A 223 -6.65 8.74 8.35
N SER A 224 -5.69 9.47 7.85
CA SER A 224 -4.46 9.78 8.59
C SER A 224 -3.92 11.19 8.34
N ALA A 225 -4.71 12.07 7.74
CA ALA A 225 -4.39 13.49 7.74
C ALA A 225 -4.37 14.00 9.18
N ARG A 226 -3.29 14.67 9.59
CA ARG A 226 -3.28 15.34 10.89
C ARG A 226 -4.34 16.42 10.86
N SER A 227 -5.31 16.35 11.78
CA SER A 227 -6.16 17.50 12.07
C SER A 227 -5.24 18.66 12.43
N ILE A 228 -5.26 19.73 11.64
CA ILE A 228 -4.68 21.00 12.08
C ILE A 228 -5.60 21.45 13.21
N ILE A 229 -5.20 21.15 14.45
CA ILE A 229 -5.82 21.77 15.62
C ILE A 229 -5.47 23.26 15.50
N GLN A 230 -6.46 24.06 15.17
CA GLN A 230 -6.40 25.53 15.22
C GLN A 230 -6.28 25.98 16.67
#